data_7f26abc0105a2f1ddb112443f0ddaefd
#
_entry.id   7f26abc0105a2f1ddb112443f0ddaefd
#
_cell.length_a   1.000
_cell.length_b   1.000
_cell.length_c   1.000
_cell.angle_alpha   90.00
_cell.angle_beta   90.00
_cell.angle_gamma   90.00
#
_symmetry.space_group_name_H-M   'P 1'
#
loop_
_entity.id
_entity.type
_entity.pdbx_description
1 polymer ?
#
loop_
_entity_poly.entity_id
_entity_poly.type
_entity_poly.pdbx_seq_one_letter_code
_entity_poly.pdbx_strand_id
1 'polypeptide(L)'
;IQKTSIENLDVIPANIDLSAAEMNLVTEMGRERVLDGILKKVKNDYDIIFIDCQPSLGLLTVNALTAAHGVLIPMATEFFALRGVALLVQTIDKVKARTNPALELDGLIPTMHDARTLHAREVLARLQEAFPTLVFDTAIARTVKFPDATVARKPITQFAPNSAAAESYRRVARELVKRGSAA
;
A
#
# COMPACT_ATOMS: atom_id res chain seq x y z
N ILE A 1 20.15 -1.15 3.30
CA ILE A 1 19.58 -1.21 1.93
C ILE A 1 20.30 -2.30 1.16
N GLN A 2 19.56 -3.18 0.51
CA GLN A 2 20.09 -4.30 -0.26
C GLN A 2 19.68 -4.15 -1.71
N LYS A 3 20.61 -4.44 -2.62
CA LYS A 3 20.33 -4.52 -4.05
C LYS A 3 19.51 -5.76 -4.36
N THR A 4 18.53 -5.64 -5.24
CA THR A 4 17.80 -6.80 -5.76
C THR A 4 18.32 -7.23 -7.13
N SER A 5 17.84 -8.36 -7.64
CA SER A 5 18.12 -8.80 -9.01
C SER A 5 17.33 -8.02 -10.08
N ILE A 6 16.49 -7.08 -9.67
CA ILE A 6 15.71 -6.22 -10.55
C ILE A 6 16.41 -4.87 -10.63
N GLU A 7 16.69 -4.44 -11.84
CA GLU A 7 17.32 -3.14 -12.09
C GLU A 7 16.49 -2.00 -11.47
N ASN A 8 17.16 -1.05 -10.85
CA ASN A 8 16.56 0.13 -10.18
C ASN A 8 15.59 -0.21 -9.06
N LEU A 9 15.68 -1.40 -8.45
CA LEU A 9 14.90 -1.78 -7.30
C LEU A 9 15.81 -2.24 -6.14
N ASP A 10 15.79 -1.47 -5.07
CA ASP A 10 16.43 -1.82 -3.80
C ASP A 10 15.39 -2.17 -2.75
N VAL A 11 15.80 -2.86 -1.69
CA VAL A 11 14.91 -3.25 -0.61
C VAL A 11 15.56 -3.05 0.76
N ILE A 12 14.75 -2.62 1.72
CA ILE A 12 15.04 -2.74 3.16
C ILE A 12 14.14 -3.87 3.66
N PRO A 13 14.69 -5.08 3.87
CA PRO A 13 13.89 -6.20 4.34
C PRO A 13 13.53 -6.03 5.81
N ALA A 14 12.32 -6.43 6.18
CA ALA A 14 11.92 -6.61 7.56
C ALA A 14 12.16 -8.06 8.02
N ASN A 15 12.33 -8.23 9.32
CA ASN A 15 12.39 -9.54 9.97
C ASN A 15 11.58 -9.51 11.28
N ILE A 16 11.61 -10.60 12.04
CA ILE A 16 10.86 -10.72 13.30
C ILE A 16 11.29 -9.68 14.35
N ASP A 17 12.51 -9.18 14.29
CA ASP A 17 13.04 -8.20 15.26
C ASP A 17 12.30 -6.86 15.14
N LEU A 18 11.63 -6.57 14.02
CA LEU A 18 10.80 -5.38 13.86
C LEU A 18 9.62 -5.35 14.85
N SER A 19 9.13 -6.51 15.27
CA SER A 19 8.10 -6.60 16.33
C SER A 19 8.63 -6.13 17.68
N ALA A 20 9.90 -6.43 18.00
CA ALA A 20 10.55 -5.92 19.20
C ALA A 20 10.80 -4.40 19.11
N ALA A 21 11.10 -3.88 17.91
CA ALA A 21 11.25 -2.45 17.69
C ALA A 21 9.95 -1.68 17.99
N GLU A 22 8.78 -2.23 17.64
CA GLU A 22 7.48 -1.60 17.98
C GLU A 22 7.31 -1.44 19.50
N MET A 23 7.71 -2.45 20.29
CA MET A 23 7.66 -2.39 21.76
C MET A 23 8.64 -1.35 22.33
N ASN A 24 9.84 -1.28 21.78
CA ASN A 24 10.86 -0.32 22.23
C ASN A 24 10.44 1.13 21.91
N LEU A 25 9.80 1.35 20.79
CA LEU A 25 9.30 2.67 20.37
C LEU A 25 8.25 3.24 21.34
N VAL A 26 7.54 2.41 22.11
CA VAL A 26 6.48 2.88 23.02
C VAL A 26 7.00 3.91 24.02
N THR A 27 8.23 3.78 24.49
CA THR A 27 8.86 4.67 25.47
C THR A 27 9.71 5.78 24.87
N GLU A 28 9.90 5.78 23.54
CA GLU A 28 10.75 6.76 22.85
C GLU A 28 10.03 8.10 22.65
N MET A 29 10.76 9.20 22.84
CA MET A 29 10.28 10.54 22.51
C MET A 29 10.25 10.72 20.97
N GLY A 30 9.15 11.26 20.45
CA GLY A 30 8.99 11.43 18.99
C GLY A 30 8.89 10.11 18.23
N ARG A 31 8.46 9.06 18.90
CA ARG A 31 8.32 7.68 18.42
C ARG A 31 7.57 7.55 17.09
N GLU A 32 6.69 8.48 16.76
CA GLU A 32 5.93 8.51 15.52
C GLU A 32 6.75 8.96 14.31
N ARG A 33 7.95 9.57 14.54
CA ARG A 33 8.80 10.17 13.50
C ARG A 33 10.11 9.44 13.24
N VAL A 34 10.31 8.29 13.85
CA VAL A 34 11.58 7.54 13.75
C VAL A 34 11.86 7.13 12.32
N LEU A 35 10.87 6.60 11.60
CA LEU A 35 11.02 6.21 10.20
C LEU A 35 11.25 7.44 9.29
N ASP A 36 10.55 8.54 9.50
CA ASP A 36 10.78 9.80 8.78
C ASP A 36 12.25 10.25 8.92
N GLY A 37 12.80 10.21 10.14
CA GLY A 37 14.20 10.54 10.39
C GLY A 37 15.20 9.62 9.68
N ILE A 38 14.86 8.34 9.52
CA ILE A 38 15.67 7.35 8.79
C ILE A 38 15.61 7.62 7.28
N LEU A 39 14.41 7.78 6.74
CA LEU A 39 14.18 7.96 5.29
C LEU A 39 14.74 9.28 4.77
N LYS A 40 14.77 10.35 5.57
CA LYS A 40 15.40 11.62 5.20
C LYS A 40 16.85 11.49 4.73
N LYS A 41 17.56 10.46 5.17
CA LYS A 41 18.96 10.22 4.82
C LYS A 41 19.14 9.65 3.41
N VAL A 42 18.11 9.04 2.85
CA VAL A 42 18.17 8.28 1.60
C VAL A 42 17.13 8.69 0.56
N LYS A 43 16.13 9.50 0.92
CA LYS A 43 15.01 9.82 0.05
C LYS A 43 15.42 10.47 -1.28
N ASN A 44 16.55 11.17 -1.31
CA ASN A 44 17.04 11.84 -2.52
C ASN A 44 17.74 10.88 -3.50
N ASP A 45 17.97 9.62 -3.09
CA ASP A 45 18.60 8.59 -3.91
C ASP A 45 17.57 7.77 -4.69
N TYR A 46 16.26 8.01 -4.46
CA TYR A 46 15.15 7.23 -5.02
C TYR A 46 14.04 8.13 -5.53
N ASP A 47 13.49 7.80 -6.69
CA ASP A 47 12.31 8.49 -7.26
C ASP A 47 11.04 8.13 -6.46
N ILE A 48 10.91 6.87 -6.03
CA ILE A 48 9.74 6.36 -5.29
C ILE A 48 10.21 5.44 -4.17
N ILE A 49 9.60 5.59 -2.99
CA ILE A 49 9.79 4.69 -1.85
C ILE A 49 8.42 4.12 -1.45
N PHE A 50 8.26 2.81 -1.61
CA PHE A 50 7.08 2.10 -1.10
C PHE A 50 7.33 1.56 0.30
N ILE A 51 6.40 1.82 1.21
CA ILE A 51 6.42 1.28 2.59
C ILE A 51 5.29 0.26 2.69
N ASP A 52 5.64 -1.04 2.67
CA ASP A 52 4.67 -2.11 2.87
C ASP A 52 4.35 -2.24 4.36
N CYS A 53 3.09 -2.03 4.71
CA CYS A 53 2.63 -1.98 6.10
C CYS A 53 1.90 -3.25 6.50
N GLN A 54 2.11 -3.68 7.73
CA GLN A 54 1.31 -4.76 8.32
C GLN A 54 -0.18 -4.34 8.45
N PRO A 55 -1.12 -5.29 8.42
CA PRO A 55 -2.56 -5.01 8.52
C PRO A 55 -3.00 -4.68 9.95
N SER A 56 -2.34 -3.72 10.58
CA SER A 56 -2.63 -3.21 11.91
C SER A 56 -2.48 -1.69 11.95
N LEU A 57 -3.15 -1.04 12.89
CA LEU A 57 -3.04 0.41 13.12
C LEU A 57 -2.10 0.72 14.28
N GLY A 58 -1.06 -0.08 14.47
CA GLY A 58 -0.03 0.08 15.50
C GLY A 58 0.96 1.20 15.20
N LEU A 59 1.98 1.31 16.05
CA LEU A 59 2.96 2.39 16.01
C LEU A 59 3.84 2.34 14.74
N LEU A 60 4.10 1.16 14.19
CA LEU A 60 4.82 1.03 12.92
C LEU A 60 4.02 1.61 11.75
N THR A 61 2.72 1.37 11.70
CA THR A 61 1.84 1.97 10.68
C THR A 61 1.77 3.50 10.83
N VAL A 62 1.70 4.00 12.07
CA VAL A 62 1.74 5.45 12.32
C VAL A 62 3.07 6.05 11.86
N ASN A 63 4.21 5.36 12.08
CA ASN A 63 5.50 5.77 11.54
C ASN A 63 5.51 5.84 10.01
N ALA A 64 4.97 4.82 9.35
CA ALA A 64 4.86 4.81 7.89
C ALA A 64 4.03 6.00 7.38
N LEU A 65 2.84 6.21 7.93
CA LEU A 65 1.96 7.33 7.58
C LEU A 65 2.59 8.70 7.87
N THR A 66 3.38 8.81 8.95
CA THR A 66 4.06 10.06 9.30
C THR A 66 5.20 10.38 8.32
N ALA A 67 5.85 9.35 7.76
CA ALA A 67 6.97 9.50 6.84
C ALA A 67 6.54 9.59 5.35
N ALA A 68 5.34 9.16 5.01
CA ALA A 68 4.85 9.08 3.64
C ALA A 68 4.29 10.43 3.13
N HIS A 69 4.27 10.59 1.80
CA HIS A 69 3.55 11.69 1.15
C HIS A 69 2.12 11.27 0.81
N GLY A 70 1.92 9.98 0.44
CA GLY A 70 0.64 9.46 0.03
C GLY A 70 0.35 8.06 0.54
N VAL A 71 -0.92 7.68 0.53
CA VAL A 71 -1.40 6.38 0.98
C VAL A 71 -2.19 5.71 -0.13
N LEU A 72 -1.81 4.48 -0.47
CA LEU A 72 -2.58 3.58 -1.31
C LEU A 72 -3.18 2.48 -0.43
N ILE A 73 -4.47 2.23 -0.56
CA ILE A 73 -5.19 1.22 0.21
C ILE A 73 -5.63 0.09 -0.71
N PRO A 74 -4.90 -1.04 -0.77
CA PRO A 74 -5.41 -2.24 -1.40
C PRO A 74 -6.59 -2.80 -0.59
N MET A 75 -7.72 -3.01 -1.24
CA MET A 75 -8.94 -3.45 -0.58
C MET A 75 -9.60 -4.61 -1.31
N ALA A 76 -9.77 -5.75 -0.64
CA ALA A 76 -10.58 -6.84 -1.19
C ALA A 76 -12.04 -6.38 -1.36
N THR A 77 -12.69 -6.79 -2.47
CA THR A 77 -14.10 -6.49 -2.72
C THR A 77 -15.03 -7.40 -1.89
N GLU A 78 -14.86 -7.32 -0.56
CA GLU A 78 -15.60 -8.09 0.44
C GLU A 78 -16.28 -7.13 1.42
N PHE A 79 -17.43 -7.53 1.96
CA PHE A 79 -18.29 -6.64 2.78
C PHE A 79 -17.57 -6.00 3.97
N PHE A 80 -16.77 -6.76 4.70
CA PHE A 80 -16.06 -6.26 5.87
C PHE A 80 -14.89 -5.30 5.54
N ALA A 81 -14.41 -5.31 4.31
CA ALA A 81 -13.33 -4.44 3.89
C ALA A 81 -13.71 -2.95 3.92
N LEU A 82 -14.97 -2.59 3.64
CA LEU A 82 -15.46 -1.21 3.74
C LEU A 82 -15.29 -0.63 5.15
N ARG A 83 -15.55 -1.44 6.19
CA ARG A 83 -15.35 -1.00 7.57
C ARG A 83 -13.88 -0.79 7.90
N GLY A 84 -13.00 -1.65 7.37
CA GLY A 84 -11.55 -1.50 7.52
C GLY A 84 -11.02 -0.22 6.88
N VAL A 85 -11.50 0.12 5.68
CA VAL A 85 -11.17 1.38 4.99
C VAL A 85 -11.59 2.58 5.84
N ALA A 86 -12.81 2.60 6.37
CA ALA A 86 -13.29 3.72 7.20
C ALA A 86 -12.41 3.94 8.45
N LEU A 87 -11.98 2.88 9.13
CA LEU A 87 -11.08 2.97 10.27
C LEU A 87 -9.68 3.48 9.88
N LEU A 88 -9.18 3.04 8.72
CA LEU A 88 -7.88 3.51 8.23
C LEU A 88 -7.94 4.99 7.84
N VAL A 89 -9.00 5.44 7.17
CA VAL A 89 -9.22 6.85 6.84
C VAL A 89 -9.23 7.71 8.10
N GLN A 90 -9.95 7.30 9.15
CA GLN A 90 -9.91 8.00 10.45
C GLN A 90 -8.50 8.07 11.05
N THR A 91 -7.68 7.04 10.84
CA THR A 91 -6.29 7.03 11.32
C THR A 91 -5.42 7.97 10.49
N ILE A 92 -5.60 8.01 9.17
CA ILE A 92 -4.95 8.96 8.28
C ILE A 92 -5.28 10.40 8.71
N ASP A 93 -6.54 10.71 8.98
CA ASP A 93 -6.98 12.03 9.45
C ASP A 93 -6.30 12.44 10.77
N LYS A 94 -6.16 11.49 11.72
CA LYS A 94 -5.42 11.74 12.97
C LYS A 94 -3.95 12.01 12.75
N VAL A 95 -3.32 11.30 11.81
CA VAL A 95 -1.91 11.52 11.44
C VAL A 95 -1.75 12.87 10.74
N LYS A 96 -2.64 13.22 9.81
CA LYS A 96 -2.67 14.54 9.17
C LYS A 96 -2.77 15.66 10.19
N ALA A 97 -3.65 15.53 11.16
CA ALA A 97 -3.88 16.55 12.18
C ALA A 97 -2.69 16.72 13.16
N ARG A 98 -1.83 15.71 13.35
CA ARG A 98 -0.83 15.70 14.43
C ARG A 98 0.62 15.68 13.97
N THR A 99 0.93 14.80 13.02
CA THR A 99 2.33 14.48 12.70
C THR A 99 2.72 14.74 11.25
N ASN A 100 1.77 14.63 10.30
CA ASN A 100 2.03 14.81 8.87
C ASN A 100 0.86 15.50 8.15
N PRO A 101 0.75 16.83 8.22
CA PRO A 101 -0.34 17.57 7.56
C PRO A 101 -0.38 17.43 6.03
N ALA A 102 0.76 17.10 5.41
CA ALA A 102 0.87 16.93 3.96
C ALA A 102 0.50 15.52 3.45
N LEU A 103 0.17 14.59 4.36
CA LEU A 103 -0.22 13.24 3.94
C LEU A 103 -1.50 13.26 3.12
N GLU A 104 -1.51 12.59 1.99
CA GLU A 104 -2.69 12.47 1.14
C GLU A 104 -3.15 11.01 0.98
N LEU A 105 -4.45 10.83 0.73
CA LEU A 105 -5.00 9.53 0.33
C LEU A 105 -5.03 9.47 -1.20
N ASP A 106 -4.05 8.76 -1.79
CA ASP A 106 -3.86 8.70 -3.24
C ASP A 106 -4.87 7.78 -3.93
N GLY A 107 -5.35 6.77 -3.21
CA GLY A 107 -6.42 5.96 -3.75
C GLY A 107 -6.66 4.61 -3.07
N LEU A 108 -7.76 4.03 -3.51
CA LEU A 108 -8.25 2.72 -3.10
C LEU A 108 -8.13 1.77 -4.29
N ILE A 109 -7.36 0.69 -4.15
CA ILE A 109 -7.13 -0.29 -5.21
C ILE A 109 -7.99 -1.52 -4.94
N PRO A 110 -9.06 -1.76 -5.72
CA PRO A 110 -9.86 -2.97 -5.59
C PRO A 110 -9.00 -4.20 -5.90
N THR A 111 -8.92 -5.14 -4.95
CA THR A 111 -8.13 -6.38 -5.09
C THR A 111 -9.00 -7.61 -4.86
N MET A 112 -8.47 -8.78 -5.20
CA MET A 112 -9.17 -10.07 -5.08
C MET A 112 -10.58 -10.04 -5.70
N HIS A 113 -10.78 -9.16 -6.69
CA HIS A 113 -12.07 -8.92 -7.30
C HIS A 113 -12.51 -10.11 -8.17
N ASP A 114 -13.71 -10.64 -7.92
CA ASP A 114 -14.37 -11.61 -8.81
C ASP A 114 -15.63 -10.97 -9.40
N ALA A 115 -15.49 -10.42 -10.61
CA ALA A 115 -16.57 -9.74 -11.32
C ALA A 115 -17.78 -10.63 -11.64
N ARG A 116 -17.65 -11.97 -11.52
CA ARG A 116 -18.76 -12.91 -11.74
C ARG A 116 -19.73 -12.92 -10.56
N THR A 117 -19.31 -12.52 -9.37
CA THR A 117 -20.14 -12.50 -8.18
C THR A 117 -20.90 -11.18 -8.07
N LEU A 118 -22.20 -11.26 -7.73
CA LEU A 118 -23.03 -10.08 -7.47
C LEU A 118 -22.45 -9.28 -6.31
N HIS A 119 -22.07 -9.96 -5.24
CA HIS A 119 -21.51 -9.37 -4.04
C HIS A 119 -20.28 -8.48 -4.31
N ALA A 120 -19.28 -8.98 -5.07
CA ALA A 120 -18.07 -8.19 -5.37
C ALA A 120 -18.41 -6.93 -6.21
N ARG A 121 -19.38 -7.05 -7.12
CA ARG A 121 -19.85 -5.90 -7.92
C ARG A 121 -20.57 -4.85 -7.07
N GLU A 122 -21.42 -5.28 -6.13
CA GLU A 122 -22.12 -4.38 -5.20
C GLU A 122 -21.16 -3.68 -4.25
N VAL A 123 -20.16 -4.39 -3.70
CA VAL A 123 -19.13 -3.79 -2.84
C VAL A 123 -18.32 -2.75 -3.62
N LEU A 124 -17.91 -3.07 -4.85
CA LEU A 124 -17.18 -2.12 -5.71
C LEU A 124 -18.03 -0.87 -6.02
N ALA A 125 -19.30 -1.04 -6.35
CA ALA A 125 -20.21 0.08 -6.62
C ALA A 125 -20.38 1.00 -5.40
N ARG A 126 -20.57 0.42 -4.20
CA ARG A 126 -20.65 1.18 -2.96
C ARG A 126 -19.35 1.91 -2.63
N LEU A 127 -18.21 1.29 -2.93
CA LEU A 127 -16.90 1.92 -2.75
C LEU A 127 -16.75 3.13 -3.66
N GLN A 128 -17.12 3.00 -4.94
CA GLN A 128 -17.09 4.09 -5.92
C GLN A 128 -18.08 5.21 -5.59
N GLU A 129 -19.22 4.89 -5.02
CA GLU A 129 -20.18 5.88 -4.52
C GLU A 129 -19.64 6.65 -3.30
N ALA A 130 -19.01 5.94 -2.36
CA ALA A 130 -18.46 6.56 -1.16
C ALA A 130 -17.16 7.36 -1.42
N PHE A 131 -16.37 6.98 -2.41
CA PHE A 131 -15.07 7.55 -2.74
C PHE A 131 -14.90 7.75 -4.26
N PRO A 132 -15.71 8.60 -4.91
CA PRO A 132 -15.84 8.64 -6.37
C PRO A 132 -14.53 8.99 -7.11
N THR A 133 -13.62 9.74 -6.51
CA THR A 133 -12.34 10.13 -7.13
C THR A 133 -11.15 9.29 -6.68
N LEU A 134 -11.31 8.51 -5.61
CA LEU A 134 -10.20 7.79 -4.99
C LEU A 134 -10.10 6.34 -5.46
N VAL A 135 -11.20 5.72 -5.89
CA VAL A 135 -11.16 4.33 -6.34
C VAL A 135 -10.46 4.23 -7.69
N PHE A 136 -9.51 3.31 -7.78
CA PHE A 136 -8.84 3.01 -9.04
C PHE A 136 -9.82 2.33 -10.01
N ASP A 137 -9.74 2.71 -11.29
CA ASP A 137 -10.53 2.08 -12.36
C ASP A 137 -10.10 0.62 -12.58
N THR A 138 -8.83 0.34 -12.28
CA THR A 138 -8.25 -0.98 -12.43
C THR A 138 -8.45 -1.81 -11.17
N ALA A 139 -9.28 -2.86 -11.26
CA ALA A 139 -9.38 -3.88 -10.22
C ALA A 139 -8.39 -5.04 -10.48
N ILE A 140 -7.75 -5.53 -9.42
CA ILE A 140 -6.89 -6.71 -9.46
C ILE A 140 -7.73 -7.96 -9.18
N ALA A 141 -7.88 -8.82 -10.19
CA ALA A 141 -8.69 -10.03 -10.07
C ALA A 141 -8.03 -11.10 -9.19
N ARG A 142 -8.85 -11.90 -8.51
CA ARG A 142 -8.38 -13.10 -7.81
C ARG A 142 -7.84 -14.12 -8.81
N THR A 143 -6.63 -14.63 -8.60
CA THR A 143 -6.02 -15.66 -9.44
C THR A 143 -4.98 -16.46 -8.67
N VAL A 144 -4.82 -17.73 -9.02
CA VAL A 144 -3.79 -18.64 -8.46
C VAL A 144 -2.36 -18.22 -8.86
N LYS A 145 -2.21 -17.41 -9.89
CA LYS A 145 -0.89 -16.96 -10.36
C LYS A 145 -0.14 -16.11 -9.33
N PHE A 146 -0.82 -15.43 -8.41
CA PHE A 146 -0.15 -14.66 -7.36
C PHE A 146 0.53 -15.56 -6.33
N PRO A 147 -0.17 -16.56 -5.70
CA PRO A 147 0.51 -17.54 -4.86
C PRO A 147 1.66 -18.25 -5.57
N ASP A 148 1.47 -18.67 -6.83
CA ASP A 148 2.50 -19.34 -7.62
C ASP A 148 3.74 -18.46 -7.83
N ALA A 149 3.54 -17.19 -8.13
CA ALA A 149 4.62 -16.20 -8.26
C ALA A 149 5.40 -16.02 -6.95
N THR A 150 4.67 -16.02 -5.80
CA THR A 150 5.27 -15.94 -4.47
C THR A 150 6.14 -17.16 -4.18
N VAL A 151 5.65 -18.37 -4.47
CA VAL A 151 6.43 -19.60 -4.34
C VAL A 151 7.68 -19.56 -5.23
N ALA A 152 7.54 -19.04 -6.45
CA ALA A 152 8.66 -18.87 -7.40
C ALA A 152 9.61 -17.72 -7.01
N ARG A 153 9.30 -16.94 -5.97
CA ARG A 153 10.05 -15.75 -5.53
C ARG A 153 10.30 -14.75 -6.67
N LYS A 154 9.28 -14.56 -7.51
CA LYS A 154 9.33 -13.63 -8.65
C LYS A 154 8.12 -12.71 -8.62
N PRO A 155 8.27 -11.43 -8.97
CA PRO A 155 7.12 -10.58 -9.18
C PRO A 155 6.25 -11.11 -10.32
N ILE A 156 4.95 -10.89 -10.25
CA ILE A 156 3.99 -11.39 -11.25
C ILE A 156 4.33 -10.94 -12.68
N THR A 157 4.93 -9.76 -12.81
CA THR A 157 5.36 -9.19 -14.10
C THR A 157 6.52 -9.95 -14.75
N GLN A 158 7.30 -10.69 -13.96
CA GLN A 158 8.36 -11.58 -14.44
C GLN A 158 7.91 -13.04 -14.50
N PHE A 159 7.11 -13.48 -13.51
CA PHE A 159 6.63 -14.86 -13.45
C PHE A 159 5.66 -15.20 -14.58
N ALA A 160 4.71 -14.30 -14.86
CA ALA A 160 3.70 -14.49 -15.91
C ALA A 160 3.49 -13.18 -16.68
N PRO A 161 4.48 -12.73 -17.47
CA PRO A 161 4.52 -11.37 -18.05
C PRO A 161 3.35 -11.06 -18.99
N ASN A 162 2.80 -12.06 -19.67
CA ASN A 162 1.68 -11.92 -20.62
C ASN A 162 0.32 -12.24 -20.00
N SER A 163 0.25 -12.38 -18.67
CA SER A 163 -1.01 -12.69 -17.99
C SER A 163 -1.84 -11.43 -17.71
N ALA A 164 -3.16 -11.61 -17.61
CA ALA A 164 -4.05 -10.54 -17.16
C ALA A 164 -3.68 -10.01 -15.75
N ALA A 165 -3.11 -10.85 -14.89
CA ALA A 165 -2.61 -10.47 -13.58
C ALA A 165 -1.45 -9.49 -13.67
N ALA A 166 -0.45 -9.75 -14.53
CA ALA A 166 0.67 -8.85 -14.75
C ALA A 166 0.21 -7.53 -15.40
N GLU A 167 -0.73 -7.61 -16.35
CA GLU A 167 -1.26 -6.42 -17.00
C GLU A 167 -2.08 -5.55 -16.04
N SER A 168 -2.85 -6.13 -15.12
CA SER A 168 -3.57 -5.33 -14.12
C SER A 168 -2.60 -4.53 -13.22
N TYR A 169 -1.47 -5.11 -12.79
CA TYR A 169 -0.44 -4.36 -12.05
C TYR A 169 0.18 -3.22 -12.87
N ARG A 170 0.48 -3.46 -14.15
CA ARG A 170 0.98 -2.39 -15.03
C ARG A 170 -0.04 -1.27 -15.22
N ARG A 171 -1.32 -1.61 -15.30
CA ARG A 171 -2.40 -0.61 -15.40
C ARG A 171 -2.53 0.19 -14.11
N VAL A 172 -2.49 -0.46 -12.95
CA VAL A 172 -2.46 0.23 -11.65
C VAL A 172 -1.28 1.19 -11.56
N ALA A 173 -0.08 0.76 -11.97
CA ALA A 173 1.11 1.62 -11.97
C ALA A 173 0.93 2.83 -12.89
N ARG A 174 0.43 2.64 -14.12
CA ARG A 174 0.14 3.75 -15.04
C ARG A 174 -0.91 4.71 -14.48
N GLU A 175 -1.95 4.18 -13.83
CA GLU A 175 -2.99 4.98 -13.21
C GLU A 175 -2.44 5.79 -12.02
N LEU A 176 -1.58 5.19 -11.20
CA LEU A 176 -0.91 5.87 -10.09
C LEU A 176 -0.07 7.06 -10.58
N VAL A 177 0.78 6.83 -11.60
CA VAL A 177 1.59 7.90 -12.20
C VAL A 177 0.70 9.02 -12.76
N LYS A 178 -0.40 8.66 -13.45
CA LYS A 178 -1.34 9.65 -13.99
C LYS A 178 -2.04 10.47 -12.90
N ARG A 179 -2.25 9.91 -11.71
CA ARG A 179 -2.85 10.61 -10.57
C ARG A 179 -1.87 11.60 -9.91
N GLY A 180 -0.60 11.61 -10.31
CA GLY A 180 0.41 12.56 -9.82
C GLY A 180 1.03 12.19 -8.48
N SER A 181 0.71 11.04 -7.93
CA SER A 181 1.24 10.56 -6.65
C SER A 181 2.67 10.02 -6.73
N ALA A 182 3.22 9.93 -7.93
CA ALA A 182 4.56 9.39 -8.20
C ALA A 182 5.39 10.33 -9.10
N ALA A 183 5.09 11.62 -9.07
CA ALA A 183 5.82 12.65 -9.80
C ALA A 183 6.76 13.45 -8.89
#